data_4c9c66d5c45a357a4f4f6b2d87b376ab
#
_entry.id   4c9c66d5c45a357a4f4f6b2d87b376ab
#
_cell.length_a   1.000
_cell.length_b   1.000
_cell.length_c   1.000
_cell.angle_alpha   90.00
_cell.angle_beta   90.00
_cell.angle_gamma   90.00
#
_symmetry.space_group_name_H-M   'P 1'
#
loop_
_entity.id
_entity.type
_entity.pdbx_description
1 polymer ?
#
loop_
_entity_poly.entity_id
_entity_poly.type
_entity_poly.pdbx_seq_one_letter_code
_entity_poly.pdbx_strand_id
1 'polypeptide(L)'
;MELTDVTLREGGQMPGRSYTVEQKVEAGHQLDRLGVSVIQAGFPVTGERDQEATRRLAAETDAAVEGIARAVPNDIDAVIEADADRLDIFAPLSAGQLEHVMDKEYEEMLGIIGDAIEHAEDYGIPMTLTLMDAFRTDPDRLIDAFDRFSYPVHLGLADTVGARTPRYVESLLEDLSAGGVDLSRAGVHFHEDLGVGTANTLVAAEMGVGKADVSIANLGERAGNAALEEVVVSDELADGSAIDVDVSELIPVCLEVLDVLGEDLDPRKAILGEEVTSHEAGIHTAAMLDEPSVFEPFDPATFGGRRELVFGEGTGRGGARKLLERAGGEPTDELVSRLLDRLAAEGPLDQTEATELAGDVLEE
;
A
#
# COMPACT_ATOMS: atom_id res chain seq x y z
N MET A 1 5.52 -3.59 12.59
CA MET A 1 5.29 -4.58 11.49
C MET A 1 6.22 -4.22 10.33
N GLU A 2 6.97 -5.18 9.76
CA GLU A 2 7.81 -4.97 8.57
C GLU A 2 6.90 -4.86 7.32
N LEU A 3 7.11 -3.85 6.48
CA LEU A 3 6.43 -3.74 5.19
C LEU A 3 7.34 -4.24 4.07
N THR A 4 6.78 -5.10 3.21
CA THR A 4 7.36 -5.44 1.92
C THR A 4 6.54 -4.77 0.83
N ASP A 5 7.16 -3.86 0.08
CA ASP A 5 6.52 -3.30 -1.10
C ASP A 5 6.59 -4.28 -2.28
N VAL A 6 5.43 -4.66 -2.79
CA VAL A 6 5.30 -5.59 -3.92
C VAL A 6 4.88 -4.89 -5.22
N THR A 7 4.85 -3.55 -5.25
CA THR A 7 4.41 -2.74 -6.40
C THR A 7 5.09 -3.15 -7.70
N LEU A 8 6.42 -3.29 -7.67
CA LEU A 8 7.21 -3.58 -8.88
C LEU A 8 6.99 -4.99 -9.41
N ARG A 9 6.70 -5.95 -8.52
CA ARG A 9 6.44 -7.33 -8.89
C ARG A 9 4.98 -7.54 -9.27
N GLU A 10 4.04 -7.20 -8.38
CA GLU A 10 2.60 -7.41 -8.58
C GLU A 10 2.05 -6.53 -9.71
N GLY A 11 2.46 -5.26 -9.79
CA GLY A 11 2.08 -4.36 -10.87
C GLY A 11 2.53 -4.87 -12.24
N GLY A 12 3.73 -5.47 -12.32
CA GLY A 12 4.24 -6.09 -13.54
C GLY A 12 3.50 -7.37 -13.97
N GLN A 13 2.64 -7.95 -13.12
CA GLN A 13 1.82 -9.13 -13.43
C GLN A 13 0.42 -8.75 -13.96
N MET A 14 0.06 -7.47 -13.93
CA MET A 14 -1.22 -7.02 -14.48
C MET A 14 -1.28 -7.24 -16.00
N PRO A 15 -2.44 -7.65 -16.56
CA PRO A 15 -2.59 -7.84 -18.00
C PRO A 15 -2.18 -6.61 -18.83
N GLY A 16 -1.24 -6.78 -19.74
CA GLY A 16 -0.76 -5.71 -20.62
C GLY A 16 0.25 -4.76 -20.00
N ARG A 17 0.66 -4.98 -18.75
CA ARG A 17 1.74 -4.23 -18.09
C ARG A 17 3.09 -4.92 -18.26
N SER A 18 4.12 -4.12 -18.40
CA SER A 18 5.51 -4.61 -18.49
C SER A 18 6.47 -3.45 -18.22
N TYR A 19 6.95 -3.35 -16.99
CA TYR A 19 7.91 -2.32 -16.60
C TYR A 19 9.31 -2.67 -17.09
N THR A 20 10.04 -1.69 -17.58
CA THR A 20 11.45 -1.84 -17.96
C THR A 20 12.34 -1.94 -16.72
N VAL A 21 13.61 -2.35 -16.90
CA VAL A 21 14.60 -2.35 -15.81
C VAL A 21 14.74 -0.94 -15.23
N GLU A 22 14.84 0.08 -16.11
CA GLU A 22 15.01 1.47 -15.71
C GLU A 22 13.82 1.97 -14.89
N GLN A 23 12.58 1.65 -15.29
CA GLN A 23 11.39 2.01 -14.53
C GLN A 23 11.39 1.35 -13.15
N LYS A 24 11.71 0.05 -13.07
CA LYS A 24 11.77 -0.68 -11.79
C LYS A 24 12.84 -0.09 -10.86
N VAL A 25 14.01 0.22 -11.39
CA VAL A 25 15.12 0.77 -10.61
C VAL A 25 14.80 2.18 -10.12
N GLU A 26 14.29 3.05 -10.99
CA GLU A 26 13.90 4.40 -10.61
C GLU A 26 12.78 4.40 -9.56
N ALA A 27 11.74 3.60 -9.77
CA ALA A 27 10.66 3.45 -8.79
C ALA A 27 11.16 2.84 -7.47
N GLY A 28 12.10 1.88 -7.52
CA GLY A 28 12.71 1.29 -6.33
C GLY A 28 13.53 2.31 -5.52
N HIS A 29 14.24 3.23 -6.17
CA HIS A 29 14.92 4.34 -5.48
C HIS A 29 13.93 5.26 -4.76
N GLN A 30 12.72 5.48 -5.32
CA GLN A 30 11.70 6.26 -4.63
C GLN A 30 11.15 5.51 -3.40
N LEU A 31 10.95 4.19 -3.52
CA LEU A 31 10.54 3.35 -2.38
C LEU A 31 11.61 3.32 -1.27
N ASP A 32 12.89 3.25 -1.63
CA ASP A 32 14.01 3.35 -0.70
C ASP A 32 14.04 4.72 0.01
N ARG A 33 13.79 5.82 -0.72
CA ARG A 33 13.64 7.17 -0.14
C ARG A 33 12.51 7.25 0.88
N LEU A 34 11.41 6.55 0.66
CA LEU A 34 10.31 6.45 1.63
C LEU A 34 10.74 5.68 2.89
N GLY A 35 11.74 4.83 2.79
CA GLY A 35 12.24 4.01 3.88
C GLY A 35 11.51 2.69 4.06
N VAL A 36 10.90 2.13 2.98
CA VAL A 36 10.33 0.77 3.08
C VAL A 36 11.44 -0.24 3.39
N SER A 37 11.14 -1.19 4.26
CA SER A 37 12.15 -2.16 4.73
C SER A 37 12.58 -3.14 3.64
N VAL A 38 11.63 -3.55 2.78
CA VAL A 38 11.83 -4.59 1.77
C VAL A 38 11.12 -4.21 0.46
N ILE A 39 11.81 -4.42 -0.68
CA ILE A 39 11.27 -4.20 -2.02
C ILE A 39 11.28 -5.53 -2.79
N GLN A 40 10.14 -6.02 -3.24
CA GLN A 40 10.07 -7.13 -4.19
C GLN A 40 10.21 -6.61 -5.63
N ALA A 41 11.41 -6.74 -6.19
CA ALA A 41 11.73 -6.19 -7.51
C ALA A 41 11.12 -6.98 -8.68
N GLY A 42 10.89 -8.29 -8.52
CA GLY A 42 10.38 -9.15 -9.58
C GLY A 42 10.45 -10.64 -9.28
N PHE A 43 10.35 -11.43 -10.35
CA PHE A 43 10.45 -12.89 -10.30
C PHE A 43 11.65 -13.34 -11.17
N PRO A 44 12.88 -13.45 -10.60
CA PRO A 44 14.12 -13.60 -11.37
C PRO A 44 14.15 -14.74 -12.37
N VAL A 45 13.48 -15.88 -12.09
CA VAL A 45 13.42 -17.00 -13.04
C VAL A 45 12.68 -16.67 -14.34
N THR A 46 11.90 -15.60 -14.38
CA THR A 46 11.14 -15.20 -15.58
C THR A 46 12.01 -14.56 -16.67
N GLY A 47 13.23 -14.13 -16.36
CA GLY A 47 14.22 -13.68 -17.34
C GLY A 47 15.09 -12.51 -16.90
N GLU A 48 15.98 -12.10 -17.84
CA GLU A 48 17.05 -11.11 -17.60
C GLU A 48 16.54 -9.77 -17.05
N ARG A 49 15.34 -9.33 -17.43
CA ARG A 49 14.77 -8.06 -16.95
C ARG A 49 14.60 -8.07 -15.43
N ASP A 50 13.97 -9.10 -14.87
CA ASP A 50 13.70 -9.18 -13.44
C ASP A 50 15.00 -9.51 -12.66
N GLN A 51 15.92 -10.29 -13.23
CA GLN A 51 17.25 -10.51 -12.65
C GLN A 51 18.04 -9.20 -12.56
N GLU A 52 18.08 -8.42 -13.64
CA GLU A 52 18.86 -7.17 -13.67
C GLU A 52 18.25 -6.09 -12.76
N ALA A 53 16.91 -5.98 -12.72
CA ALA A 53 16.25 -5.06 -11.80
C ALA A 53 16.55 -5.42 -10.34
N THR A 54 16.44 -6.70 -9.98
CA THR A 54 16.79 -7.20 -8.64
C THR A 54 18.25 -6.89 -8.28
N ARG A 55 19.20 -7.22 -9.17
CA ARG A 55 20.63 -7.00 -8.95
C ARG A 55 20.98 -5.53 -8.75
N ARG A 56 20.41 -4.66 -9.59
CA ARG A 56 20.68 -3.24 -9.49
C ARG A 56 20.11 -2.64 -8.23
N LEU A 57 18.88 -2.97 -7.88
CA LEU A 57 18.27 -2.47 -6.66
C LEU A 57 19.03 -2.95 -5.42
N ALA A 58 19.38 -4.22 -5.33
CA ALA A 58 20.19 -4.75 -4.21
C ALA A 58 21.55 -4.05 -4.05
N ALA A 59 22.13 -3.55 -5.16
CA ALA A 59 23.41 -2.83 -5.15
C ALA A 59 23.26 -1.31 -4.90
N GLU A 60 22.10 -0.73 -5.18
CA GLU A 60 21.87 0.73 -5.28
C GLU A 60 20.97 1.28 -4.18
N THR A 61 20.30 0.43 -3.36
CA THR A 61 19.35 0.85 -2.29
C THR A 61 19.78 0.35 -0.91
N ASP A 62 19.29 1.03 0.14
CA ASP A 62 19.47 0.59 1.53
C ASP A 62 18.37 -0.40 1.95
N ALA A 63 17.20 -0.37 1.30
CA ALA A 63 16.13 -1.35 1.47
C ALA A 63 16.60 -2.75 1.04
N ALA A 64 16.21 -3.79 1.79
CA ALA A 64 16.50 -5.15 1.39
C ALA A 64 15.70 -5.55 0.15
N VAL A 65 16.34 -6.10 -0.89
CA VAL A 65 15.68 -6.53 -2.10
C VAL A 65 15.35 -8.01 -2.05
N GLU A 66 14.06 -8.33 -2.13
CA GLU A 66 13.54 -9.68 -2.06
C GLU A 66 13.18 -10.21 -3.47
N GLY A 67 13.73 -11.38 -3.82
CA GLY A 67 13.33 -12.12 -5.01
C GLY A 67 12.39 -13.27 -4.65
N ILE A 68 11.38 -13.54 -5.48
CA ILE A 68 10.45 -14.66 -5.26
C ILE A 68 10.86 -15.90 -6.04
N ALA A 69 10.58 -17.08 -5.48
CA ALA A 69 10.84 -18.39 -6.09
C ALA A 69 9.73 -19.38 -5.77
N ARG A 70 9.35 -20.24 -6.74
CA ARG A 70 8.62 -21.45 -6.40
C ARG A 70 9.53 -22.39 -5.58
N ALA A 71 8.93 -23.33 -4.87
CA ALA A 71 9.68 -24.34 -4.11
C ALA A 71 10.40 -25.35 -5.03
N VAL A 72 11.27 -24.84 -5.92
CA VAL A 72 12.09 -25.64 -6.84
C VAL A 72 13.49 -25.02 -6.97
N PRO A 73 14.58 -25.87 -7.00
CA PRO A 73 15.97 -25.37 -6.98
C PRO A 73 16.27 -24.33 -8.06
N ASN A 74 15.84 -24.52 -9.29
CA ASN A 74 16.13 -23.60 -10.40
C ASN A 74 15.59 -22.17 -10.18
N ASP A 75 14.45 -22.02 -9.51
CA ASP A 75 13.89 -20.71 -9.21
C ASP A 75 14.67 -20.03 -8.08
N ILE A 76 15.08 -20.82 -7.08
CA ILE A 76 15.90 -20.38 -5.96
C ILE A 76 17.27 -19.92 -6.49
N ASP A 77 17.92 -20.75 -7.32
CA ASP A 77 19.22 -20.40 -7.94
C ASP A 77 19.13 -19.08 -8.73
N ALA A 78 18.03 -18.84 -9.46
CA ALA A 78 17.82 -17.60 -10.19
C ALA A 78 17.75 -16.36 -9.29
N VAL A 79 17.18 -16.48 -8.07
CA VAL A 79 17.17 -15.39 -7.07
C VAL A 79 18.58 -15.13 -6.54
N ILE A 80 19.32 -16.20 -6.25
CA ILE A 80 20.71 -16.09 -5.78
C ILE A 80 21.61 -15.47 -6.88
N GLU A 81 21.49 -15.90 -8.13
CA GLU A 81 22.22 -15.35 -9.28
C GLU A 81 21.88 -13.88 -9.59
N ALA A 82 20.72 -13.44 -9.14
CA ALA A 82 20.30 -12.03 -9.21
C ALA A 82 20.83 -11.18 -8.04
N ASP A 83 21.66 -11.74 -7.16
CA ASP A 83 22.23 -11.08 -5.98
C ASP A 83 21.18 -10.44 -5.04
N ALA A 84 19.99 -11.05 -4.93
CA ALA A 84 18.97 -10.59 -4.00
C ALA A 84 19.42 -10.71 -2.54
N ASP A 85 18.98 -9.78 -1.67
CA ASP A 85 19.27 -9.79 -0.24
C ASP A 85 18.42 -10.80 0.53
N ARG A 86 17.21 -11.08 0.02
CA ARG A 86 16.23 -11.99 0.61
C ARG A 86 15.55 -12.85 -0.44
N LEU A 87 15.06 -13.99 -0.01
CA LEU A 87 14.34 -14.97 -0.83
C LEU A 87 12.94 -15.21 -0.24
N ASP A 88 11.89 -15.08 -1.04
CA ASP A 88 10.54 -15.56 -0.70
C ASP A 88 10.21 -16.81 -1.51
N ILE A 89 10.17 -17.96 -0.84
CA ILE A 89 9.73 -19.23 -1.44
C ILE A 89 8.23 -19.33 -1.30
N PHE A 90 7.50 -19.40 -2.40
CA PHE A 90 6.05 -19.58 -2.34
C PHE A 90 5.61 -20.98 -2.78
N ALA A 91 4.61 -21.52 -2.06
CA ALA A 91 4.10 -22.86 -2.33
C ALA A 91 2.61 -22.97 -1.99
N PRO A 92 1.81 -23.70 -2.80
CA PRO A 92 0.40 -23.95 -2.51
C PRO A 92 0.23 -24.94 -1.34
N LEU A 93 -0.75 -24.66 -0.46
CA LEU A 93 -1.04 -25.52 0.68
C LEU A 93 -2.54 -25.89 0.80
N SER A 94 -3.44 -25.15 0.16
CA SER A 94 -4.87 -25.48 0.19
C SER A 94 -5.18 -26.78 -0.56
N ALA A 95 -6.18 -27.51 -0.08
CA ALA A 95 -6.57 -28.77 -0.71
C ALA A 95 -6.91 -28.60 -2.21
N GLY A 96 -7.58 -27.49 -2.58
CA GLY A 96 -7.95 -27.24 -3.97
C GLY A 96 -6.74 -27.00 -4.88
N GLN A 97 -5.73 -26.26 -4.40
CA GLN A 97 -4.51 -26.04 -5.19
C GLN A 97 -3.64 -27.29 -5.24
N LEU A 98 -3.55 -28.05 -4.15
CA LEU A 98 -2.81 -29.32 -4.14
C LEU A 98 -3.41 -30.31 -5.16
N GLU A 99 -4.73 -30.47 -5.18
CA GLU A 99 -5.43 -31.41 -6.08
C GLU A 99 -5.38 -30.95 -7.54
N HIS A 100 -5.73 -29.66 -7.81
CA HIS A 100 -6.00 -29.21 -9.18
C HIS A 100 -4.85 -28.48 -9.87
N VAL A 101 -3.86 -28.00 -9.10
CA VAL A 101 -2.71 -27.29 -9.66
C VAL A 101 -1.45 -28.14 -9.60
N MET A 102 -1.22 -28.82 -8.46
CA MET A 102 0.03 -29.54 -8.22
C MET A 102 -0.07 -31.04 -8.47
N ASP A 103 -1.27 -31.63 -8.39
CA ASP A 103 -1.49 -33.10 -8.38
C ASP A 103 -0.62 -33.74 -7.28
N LYS A 104 -0.73 -33.24 -6.05
CA LYS A 104 0.08 -33.62 -4.90
C LYS A 104 -0.76 -33.79 -3.65
N GLU A 105 -0.33 -34.73 -2.79
CA GLU A 105 -0.82 -34.82 -1.43
C GLU A 105 -0.13 -33.83 -0.50
N TYR A 106 -0.79 -33.47 0.60
CA TYR A 106 -0.29 -32.50 1.58
C TYR A 106 1.13 -32.82 2.08
N GLU A 107 1.38 -34.08 2.53
CA GLU A 107 2.69 -34.51 3.02
C GLU A 107 3.78 -34.47 1.93
N GLU A 108 3.41 -34.74 0.69
CA GLU A 108 4.33 -34.67 -0.44
C GLU A 108 4.74 -33.21 -0.69
N MET A 109 3.79 -32.27 -0.59
CA MET A 109 4.08 -30.85 -0.74
C MET A 109 4.97 -30.34 0.39
N LEU A 110 4.72 -30.73 1.63
CA LEU A 110 5.60 -30.38 2.75
C LEU A 110 7.03 -30.92 2.56
N GLY A 111 7.18 -32.10 1.97
CA GLY A 111 8.50 -32.64 1.59
C GLY A 111 9.20 -31.74 0.56
N ILE A 112 8.48 -31.33 -0.51
CA ILE A 112 9.02 -30.43 -1.55
C ILE A 112 9.44 -29.08 -0.95
N ILE A 113 8.63 -28.52 -0.05
CA ILE A 113 8.97 -27.27 0.66
C ILE A 113 10.23 -27.47 1.51
N GLY A 114 10.32 -28.58 2.26
CA GLY A 114 11.49 -28.89 3.07
C GLY A 114 12.77 -28.99 2.25
N ASP A 115 12.74 -29.71 1.12
CA ASP A 115 13.88 -29.83 0.20
C ASP A 115 14.30 -28.46 -0.38
N ALA A 116 13.32 -27.59 -0.69
CA ALA A 116 13.56 -26.26 -1.21
C ALA A 116 14.23 -25.34 -0.15
N ILE A 117 13.77 -25.43 1.11
CA ILE A 117 14.36 -24.69 2.23
C ILE A 117 15.80 -25.19 2.46
N GLU A 118 16.04 -26.52 2.51
CA GLU A 118 17.38 -27.08 2.67
C GLU A 118 18.32 -26.61 1.55
N HIS A 119 17.83 -26.59 0.30
CA HIS A 119 18.61 -26.07 -0.83
C HIS A 119 18.96 -24.57 -0.66
N ALA A 120 18.03 -23.75 -0.19
CA ALA A 120 18.27 -22.33 0.03
C ALA A 120 19.19 -22.05 1.24
N GLU A 121 19.13 -22.88 2.29
CA GLU A 121 20.01 -22.78 3.47
C GLU A 121 21.50 -22.86 3.11
N ASP A 122 21.88 -23.62 2.09
CA ASP A 122 23.25 -23.75 1.61
C ASP A 122 23.85 -22.42 1.15
N TYR A 123 23.00 -21.46 0.75
CA TYR A 123 23.43 -20.11 0.35
C TYR A 123 23.49 -19.10 1.51
N GLY A 124 22.85 -19.41 2.64
CA GLY A 124 22.82 -18.54 3.83
C GLY A 124 22.01 -17.25 3.65
N ILE A 125 21.10 -17.18 2.67
CA ILE A 125 20.23 -16.04 2.42
C ILE A 125 19.05 -16.05 3.40
N PRO A 126 18.66 -14.89 3.99
CA PRO A 126 17.41 -14.77 4.74
C PRO A 126 16.21 -15.11 3.87
N MET A 127 15.23 -15.85 4.41
CA MET A 127 14.10 -16.28 3.61
C MET A 127 12.76 -16.14 4.31
N THR A 128 11.72 -15.96 3.50
CA THR A 128 10.31 -16.11 3.82
C THR A 128 9.79 -17.38 3.13
N LEU A 129 8.83 -18.07 3.75
CA LEU A 129 8.04 -19.11 3.10
C LEU A 129 6.60 -18.62 2.99
N THR A 130 6.12 -18.32 1.78
CA THR A 130 4.75 -17.87 1.53
C THR A 130 3.84 -19.05 1.17
N LEU A 131 2.86 -19.32 2.06
CA LEU A 131 1.85 -20.35 1.89
C LEU A 131 0.68 -19.79 1.07
N MET A 132 0.58 -20.21 -0.19
CA MET A 132 -0.48 -19.76 -1.08
C MET A 132 -1.83 -20.31 -0.62
N ASP A 133 -2.87 -19.48 -0.78
CA ASP A 133 -4.25 -19.84 -0.45
C ASP A 133 -4.45 -20.24 1.02
N ALA A 134 -3.63 -19.68 1.90
CA ALA A 134 -3.62 -19.97 3.32
C ALA A 134 -4.98 -19.72 3.99
N PHE A 135 -5.68 -18.66 3.57
CA PHE A 135 -6.99 -18.31 4.13
C PHE A 135 -8.14 -19.23 3.68
N ARG A 136 -7.87 -20.23 2.83
CA ARG A 136 -8.78 -21.36 2.53
C ARG A 136 -8.20 -22.71 2.93
N THR A 137 -7.06 -22.70 3.62
CA THR A 137 -6.42 -23.88 4.17
C THR A 137 -6.95 -24.17 5.58
N ASP A 138 -7.01 -25.42 5.95
CA ASP A 138 -7.38 -25.87 7.29
C ASP A 138 -6.38 -25.30 8.33
N PRO A 139 -6.84 -24.67 9.43
CA PRO A 139 -5.94 -24.12 10.45
C PRO A 139 -4.94 -25.12 11.01
N ASP A 140 -5.32 -26.38 11.21
CA ASP A 140 -4.42 -27.42 11.71
C ASP A 140 -3.24 -27.68 10.76
N ARG A 141 -3.46 -27.55 9.44
CA ARG A 141 -2.37 -27.64 8.44
C ARG A 141 -1.44 -26.45 8.47
N LEU A 142 -1.97 -25.27 8.73
CA LEU A 142 -1.12 -24.06 8.90
C LEU A 142 -0.29 -24.18 10.15
N ILE A 143 -0.86 -24.60 11.28
CA ILE A 143 -0.14 -24.83 12.54
C ILE A 143 0.97 -25.86 12.33
N ASP A 144 0.69 -27.00 11.66
CA ASP A 144 1.70 -28.01 11.33
C ASP A 144 2.84 -27.41 10.47
N ALA A 145 2.54 -26.54 9.50
CA ALA A 145 3.56 -25.87 8.69
C ALA A 145 4.43 -24.93 9.54
N PHE A 146 3.85 -24.14 10.45
CA PHE A 146 4.59 -23.27 11.36
C PHE A 146 5.50 -24.08 12.32
N ASP A 147 5.04 -25.22 12.81
CA ASP A 147 5.83 -26.10 13.67
C ASP A 147 6.97 -26.77 12.90
N ARG A 148 6.71 -27.19 11.66
CA ARG A 148 7.67 -27.92 10.82
C ARG A 148 8.76 -27.02 10.26
N PHE A 149 8.42 -25.79 9.83
CA PHE A 149 9.33 -24.88 9.18
C PHE A 149 9.75 -23.73 10.13
N SER A 150 10.74 -24.01 10.97
CA SER A 150 11.25 -23.05 11.95
C SER A 150 12.34 -22.14 11.41
N TYR A 151 13.00 -22.52 10.32
CA TYR A 151 14.14 -21.78 9.74
C TYR A 151 13.74 -20.46 9.05
N PRO A 152 12.70 -20.40 8.20
CA PRO A 152 12.30 -19.13 7.60
C PRO A 152 12.00 -18.08 8.68
N VAL A 153 12.44 -16.84 8.44
CA VAL A 153 12.20 -15.73 9.38
C VAL A 153 10.70 -15.50 9.53
N HIS A 154 9.97 -15.49 8.38
CA HIS A 154 8.51 -15.39 8.35
C HIS A 154 7.88 -16.54 7.55
N LEU A 155 6.67 -16.90 7.94
CA LEU A 155 5.77 -17.69 7.12
C LEU A 155 4.64 -16.78 6.62
N GLY A 156 4.63 -16.51 5.32
CA GLY A 156 3.63 -15.70 4.65
C GLY A 156 2.30 -16.45 4.51
N LEU A 157 1.21 -15.82 4.87
CA LEU A 157 -0.16 -16.30 4.68
C LEU A 157 -0.80 -15.49 3.54
N ALA A 158 -0.96 -16.10 2.36
CA ALA A 158 -1.53 -15.40 1.23
C ALA A 158 -3.04 -15.69 1.07
N ASP A 159 -3.88 -14.64 1.04
CA ASP A 159 -5.25 -14.70 0.52
C ASP A 159 -5.22 -14.58 -1.01
N THR A 160 -4.72 -15.65 -1.65
CA THR A 160 -4.45 -15.72 -3.09
C THR A 160 -5.65 -15.32 -3.97
N VAL A 161 -6.86 -15.44 -3.48
CA VAL A 161 -8.09 -15.15 -4.24
C VAL A 161 -8.86 -13.94 -3.70
N GLY A 162 -8.35 -13.25 -2.69
CA GLY A 162 -9.00 -12.07 -2.10
C GLY A 162 -10.40 -12.35 -1.55
N ALA A 163 -10.62 -13.52 -0.95
CA ALA A 163 -11.96 -14.02 -0.64
C ALA A 163 -12.38 -13.89 0.83
N ARG A 164 -11.57 -13.24 1.68
CA ARG A 164 -11.81 -13.22 3.12
C ARG A 164 -12.10 -11.82 3.64
N THR A 165 -13.00 -11.76 4.61
CA THR A 165 -13.37 -10.52 5.32
C THR A 165 -12.53 -10.34 6.57
N PRO A 166 -12.39 -9.10 7.10
CA PRO A 166 -11.61 -8.82 8.31
C PRO A 166 -11.96 -9.73 9.49
N ARG A 167 -13.25 -9.97 9.72
CA ARG A 167 -13.69 -10.86 10.80
C ARG A 167 -13.20 -12.33 10.63
N TYR A 168 -13.11 -12.80 9.38
CA TYR A 168 -12.57 -14.14 9.14
C TYR A 168 -11.06 -14.18 9.37
N VAL A 169 -10.35 -13.12 8.95
CA VAL A 169 -8.90 -12.98 9.19
C VAL A 169 -8.60 -13.00 10.69
N GLU A 170 -9.32 -12.16 11.45
CA GLU A 170 -9.23 -12.16 12.92
C GLU A 170 -9.42 -13.56 13.52
N SER A 171 -10.50 -14.24 13.15
CA SER A 171 -10.80 -15.59 13.67
C SER A 171 -9.72 -16.61 13.32
N LEU A 172 -9.18 -16.60 12.08
CA LEU A 172 -8.10 -17.50 11.68
C LEU A 172 -6.82 -17.24 12.49
N LEU A 173 -6.44 -15.98 12.65
CA LEU A 173 -5.25 -15.61 13.41
C LEU A 173 -5.41 -15.95 14.91
N GLU A 174 -6.62 -15.80 15.46
CA GLU A 174 -6.94 -16.29 16.82
C GLU A 174 -6.75 -17.80 16.93
N ASP A 175 -7.26 -18.60 15.96
CA ASP A 175 -7.09 -20.05 15.94
C ASP A 175 -5.61 -20.45 15.86
N LEU A 176 -4.82 -19.79 15.00
CA LEU A 176 -3.37 -20.01 14.88
C LEU A 176 -2.65 -19.70 16.20
N SER A 177 -2.94 -18.55 16.82
CA SER A 177 -2.36 -18.17 18.10
C SER A 177 -2.75 -19.14 19.21
N ALA A 178 -4.01 -19.57 19.27
CA ALA A 178 -4.48 -20.60 20.21
C ALA A 178 -3.80 -21.96 19.99
N GLY A 179 -3.43 -22.27 18.74
CA GLY A 179 -2.63 -23.44 18.36
C GLY A 179 -1.14 -23.32 18.67
N GLY A 180 -0.70 -22.18 19.23
CA GLY A 180 0.69 -21.96 19.66
C GLY A 180 1.58 -21.25 18.63
N VAL A 181 1.01 -20.77 17.52
CA VAL A 181 1.76 -20.01 16.52
C VAL A 181 2.13 -18.64 17.07
N ASP A 182 3.41 -18.29 16.99
CA ASP A 182 3.91 -16.93 17.23
C ASP A 182 3.59 -16.06 16.01
N LEU A 183 2.56 -15.20 16.12
CA LEU A 183 2.11 -14.35 15.03
C LEU A 183 3.17 -13.33 14.59
N SER A 184 4.16 -13.01 15.43
CA SER A 184 5.28 -12.16 15.01
C SER A 184 6.14 -12.80 13.91
N ARG A 185 6.05 -14.12 13.74
CA ARG A 185 6.65 -14.88 12.62
C ARG A 185 5.73 -15.01 11.41
N ALA A 186 4.47 -14.61 11.53
CA ALA A 186 3.58 -14.60 10.39
C ALA A 186 3.80 -13.37 9.51
N GLY A 187 3.69 -13.55 8.20
CA GLY A 187 3.51 -12.50 7.21
C GLY A 187 2.12 -12.60 6.60
N VAL A 188 1.60 -11.53 6.01
CA VAL A 188 0.32 -11.54 5.30
C VAL A 188 0.44 -10.90 3.93
N HIS A 189 -0.28 -11.49 2.96
CA HIS A 189 -0.40 -10.99 1.61
C HIS A 189 -1.87 -11.04 1.18
N PHE A 190 -2.52 -9.89 1.08
CA PHE A 190 -3.93 -9.80 0.75
C PHE A 190 -4.17 -9.20 -0.63
N HIS A 191 -5.19 -9.75 -1.33
CA HIS A 191 -5.75 -9.15 -2.53
C HIS A 191 -7.05 -8.40 -2.25
N GLU A 192 -7.36 -7.41 -3.10
CA GLU A 192 -8.50 -6.50 -2.97
C GLU A 192 -9.77 -6.96 -3.70
N ASP A 193 -9.91 -8.23 -4.07
CA ASP A 193 -11.06 -8.71 -4.86
C ASP A 193 -12.42 -8.44 -4.19
N LEU A 194 -12.47 -8.32 -2.87
CA LEU A 194 -13.65 -7.91 -2.11
C LEU A 194 -13.57 -6.44 -1.61
N GLY A 195 -12.51 -5.69 -1.95
CA GLY A 195 -12.30 -4.33 -1.48
C GLY A 195 -12.01 -4.25 0.02
N VAL A 196 -11.31 -5.23 0.58
CA VAL A 196 -11.02 -5.35 2.02
C VAL A 196 -9.59 -5.78 2.34
N GLY A 197 -8.71 -5.85 1.34
CA GLY A 197 -7.32 -6.28 1.53
C GLY A 197 -6.57 -5.37 2.50
N THR A 198 -6.68 -4.06 2.35
CA THR A 198 -6.12 -3.07 3.28
C THR A 198 -6.69 -3.26 4.70
N ALA A 199 -8.01 -3.42 4.84
CA ALA A 199 -8.63 -3.65 6.15
C ALA A 199 -8.19 -4.98 6.79
N ASN A 200 -7.98 -6.03 5.97
CA ASN A 200 -7.45 -7.31 6.44
C ASN A 200 -6.01 -7.16 6.95
N THR A 201 -5.20 -6.36 6.26
CA THR A 201 -3.81 -6.06 6.66
C THR A 201 -3.76 -5.34 8.01
N LEU A 202 -4.63 -4.34 8.21
CA LEU A 202 -4.71 -3.62 9.48
C LEU A 202 -5.13 -4.53 10.63
N VAL A 203 -6.12 -5.41 10.43
CA VAL A 203 -6.50 -6.41 11.45
C VAL A 203 -5.32 -7.34 11.77
N ALA A 204 -4.58 -7.80 10.77
CA ALA A 204 -3.40 -8.63 10.99
C ALA A 204 -2.31 -7.90 11.80
N ALA A 205 -2.10 -6.61 11.52
CA ALA A 205 -1.18 -5.76 12.28
C ALA A 205 -1.60 -5.63 13.76
N GLU A 206 -2.88 -5.34 14.02
CA GLU A 206 -3.44 -5.25 15.38
C GLU A 206 -3.27 -6.56 16.16
N MET A 207 -3.30 -7.70 15.48
CA MET A 207 -3.10 -9.02 16.09
C MET A 207 -1.62 -9.41 16.28
N GLY A 208 -0.68 -8.55 15.85
CA GLY A 208 0.75 -8.74 16.09
C GLY A 208 1.46 -9.56 14.99
N VAL A 209 0.90 -9.62 13.78
CA VAL A 209 1.60 -10.19 12.62
C VAL A 209 2.85 -9.37 12.30
N GLY A 210 3.97 -10.05 12.04
CA GLY A 210 5.29 -9.41 11.93
C GLY A 210 5.57 -8.73 10.59
N LYS A 211 4.97 -9.19 9.48
CA LYS A 211 5.22 -8.72 8.10
C LYS A 211 3.92 -8.54 7.33
N ALA A 212 3.85 -7.55 6.45
CA ALA A 212 2.78 -7.42 5.47
C ALA A 212 3.31 -6.98 4.11
N ASP A 213 2.75 -7.59 3.06
CA ASP A 213 2.97 -7.18 1.69
C ASP A 213 1.95 -6.11 1.30
N VAL A 214 2.44 -5.02 0.73
CA VAL A 214 1.63 -3.86 0.32
C VAL A 214 2.05 -3.37 -1.06
N SER A 215 1.16 -2.65 -1.75
CA SER A 215 1.50 -2.01 -3.02
C SER A 215 0.93 -0.60 -3.10
N ILE A 216 1.62 0.29 -3.81
CA ILE A 216 1.15 1.66 -4.05
C ILE A 216 -0.16 1.62 -4.86
N ALA A 217 -1.15 2.39 -4.42
CA ALA A 217 -2.45 2.55 -5.08
C ALA A 217 -3.17 1.23 -5.40
N ASN A 218 -2.95 0.19 -4.60
CA ASN A 218 -3.44 -1.18 -4.83
C ASN A 218 -2.93 -1.83 -6.14
N LEU A 219 -1.81 -1.39 -6.71
CA LEU A 219 -1.27 -2.03 -7.91
C LEU A 219 -1.05 -3.52 -7.69
N GLY A 220 -1.55 -4.36 -8.61
CA GLY A 220 -1.39 -5.80 -8.54
C GLY A 220 -2.40 -6.56 -9.36
N GLU A 221 -2.27 -7.88 -9.37
CA GLU A 221 -3.13 -8.77 -10.15
C GLU A 221 -4.62 -8.62 -9.76
N ARG A 222 -5.52 -8.67 -10.73
CA ARG A 222 -6.99 -8.52 -10.61
C ARG A 222 -7.39 -7.17 -10.00
N ALA A 223 -7.84 -7.14 -8.73
CA ALA A 223 -8.22 -5.91 -8.02
C ALA A 223 -7.04 -5.30 -7.23
N GLY A 224 -5.87 -5.94 -7.29
CA GLY A 224 -4.65 -5.51 -6.64
C GLY A 224 -4.47 -5.99 -5.20
N ASN A 225 -3.54 -5.36 -4.48
CA ASN A 225 -3.13 -5.73 -3.13
C ASN A 225 -3.50 -4.65 -2.10
N ALA A 226 -3.24 -4.89 -0.83
CA ALA A 226 -3.39 -3.88 0.22
C ALA A 226 -2.59 -2.61 -0.10
N ALA A 227 -3.23 -1.44 0.01
CA ALA A 227 -2.61 -0.18 -0.36
C ALA A 227 -1.58 0.29 0.68
N LEU A 228 -0.34 0.48 0.25
CA LEU A 228 0.76 0.95 1.10
C LEU A 228 0.37 2.26 1.81
N GLU A 229 -0.09 3.25 1.05
CA GLU A 229 -0.45 4.57 1.57
C GLU A 229 -1.59 4.51 2.60
N GLU A 230 -2.58 3.66 2.38
CA GLU A 230 -3.71 3.51 3.29
C GLU A 230 -3.29 2.79 4.58
N VAL A 231 -2.41 1.79 4.49
CA VAL A 231 -1.85 1.08 5.65
C VAL A 231 -1.00 2.02 6.49
N VAL A 232 -0.09 2.78 5.87
CA VAL A 232 0.81 3.72 6.58
C VAL A 232 0.02 4.84 7.26
N VAL A 233 -0.93 5.48 6.56
CA VAL A 233 -1.76 6.54 7.15
C VAL A 233 -2.60 6.01 8.31
N SER A 234 -3.16 4.81 8.17
CA SER A 234 -3.98 4.21 9.23
C SER A 234 -3.16 3.85 10.48
N ASP A 235 -1.92 3.36 10.29
CA ASP A 235 -1.00 3.05 11.38
C ASP A 235 -0.55 4.34 12.10
N GLU A 236 -0.24 5.42 11.37
CA GLU A 236 0.16 6.71 11.96
C GLU A 236 -0.98 7.37 12.75
N LEU A 237 -2.24 7.17 12.33
CA LEU A 237 -3.41 7.69 13.05
C LEU A 237 -3.81 6.84 14.26
N ALA A 238 -3.28 5.63 14.39
CA ALA A 238 -3.47 4.79 15.55
C ALA A 238 -2.58 5.22 16.72
N ASP A 239 -2.96 4.88 17.95
CA ASP A 239 -2.15 5.15 19.15
C ASP A 239 -0.90 4.25 19.15
N GLY A 240 0.21 4.73 18.60
CA GLY A 240 1.51 4.05 18.58
C GLY A 240 1.86 3.43 17.24
N SER A 241 2.38 4.24 16.32
CA SER A 241 2.90 3.80 15.02
C SER A 241 3.91 2.65 15.18
N ALA A 242 3.71 1.58 14.42
CA ALA A 242 4.56 0.39 14.36
C ALA A 242 5.29 0.24 13.02
N ILE A 243 5.00 1.11 12.04
CA ILE A 243 5.60 1.11 10.71
C ILE A 243 6.64 2.22 10.65
N ASP A 244 7.89 1.86 10.29
CA ASP A 244 9.03 2.80 10.24
C ASP A 244 9.27 3.24 8.78
N VAL A 245 8.62 4.33 8.39
CA VAL A 245 8.79 5.00 7.08
C VAL A 245 8.79 6.51 7.28
N ASP A 246 9.37 7.27 6.34
CA ASP A 246 9.25 8.72 6.34
C ASP A 246 7.87 9.17 5.86
N VAL A 247 6.94 9.28 6.79
CA VAL A 247 5.55 9.63 6.48
C VAL A 247 5.42 10.96 5.72
N SER A 248 6.36 11.89 5.88
CA SER A 248 6.33 13.18 5.19
C SER A 248 6.61 13.07 3.68
N GLU A 249 7.22 11.97 3.25
CA GLU A 249 7.50 11.65 1.86
C GLU A 249 6.44 10.71 1.23
N LEU A 250 5.44 10.24 1.99
CA LEU A 250 4.52 9.19 1.56
C LEU A 250 3.78 9.53 0.27
N ILE A 251 3.01 10.62 0.24
CA ILE A 251 2.22 11.01 -0.94
C ILE A 251 3.13 11.36 -2.13
N PRO A 252 4.18 12.20 -1.98
CA PRO A 252 5.12 12.47 -3.07
C PRO A 252 5.74 11.22 -3.68
N VAL A 253 6.25 10.31 -2.85
CA VAL A 253 6.86 9.05 -3.33
C VAL A 253 5.86 8.20 -4.09
N CYS A 254 4.67 7.98 -3.53
CA CYS A 254 3.64 7.19 -4.19
C CYS A 254 3.29 7.75 -5.58
N LEU A 255 3.12 9.07 -5.70
CA LEU A 255 2.80 9.72 -6.97
C LEU A 255 3.98 9.64 -7.97
N GLU A 256 5.22 9.82 -7.51
CA GLU A 256 6.40 9.68 -8.35
C GLU A 256 6.59 8.25 -8.86
N VAL A 257 6.36 7.23 -8.02
CA VAL A 257 6.40 5.82 -8.44
C VAL A 257 5.35 5.54 -9.53
N LEU A 258 4.12 6.02 -9.35
CA LEU A 258 3.06 5.86 -10.37
C LEU A 258 3.44 6.53 -11.69
N ASP A 259 3.99 7.74 -11.66
CA ASP A 259 4.45 8.46 -12.85
C ASP A 259 5.58 7.71 -13.57
N VAL A 260 6.60 7.24 -12.84
CA VAL A 260 7.71 6.45 -13.39
C VAL A 260 7.22 5.16 -14.03
N LEU A 261 6.26 4.48 -13.42
CA LEU A 261 5.68 3.24 -13.95
C LEU A 261 4.68 3.49 -15.09
N GLY A 262 4.20 4.73 -15.26
CA GLY A 262 3.19 5.11 -16.24
C GLY A 262 1.81 4.59 -15.90
N GLU A 263 1.49 4.52 -14.59
CA GLU A 263 0.19 4.07 -14.09
C GLU A 263 -0.73 5.25 -13.81
N ASP A 264 -1.97 5.14 -14.29
CA ASP A 264 -3.01 6.14 -14.06
C ASP A 264 -3.59 6.00 -12.65
N LEU A 265 -3.85 7.13 -11.98
CA LEU A 265 -4.47 7.18 -10.67
C LEU A 265 -5.91 7.68 -10.76
N ASP A 266 -6.86 7.00 -10.09
CA ASP A 266 -8.22 7.52 -9.94
C ASP A 266 -8.18 8.80 -9.08
N PRO A 267 -8.78 9.92 -9.54
CA PRO A 267 -8.81 11.17 -8.77
C PRO A 267 -9.42 11.05 -7.37
N ARG A 268 -10.17 9.98 -7.12
CA ARG A 268 -10.80 9.67 -5.81
C ARG A 268 -10.12 8.53 -5.07
N LYS A 269 -8.96 8.06 -5.53
CA LYS A 269 -8.20 7.06 -4.76
C LYS A 269 -7.90 7.62 -3.38
N ALA A 270 -8.25 6.87 -2.35
CA ALA A 270 -8.01 7.28 -0.96
C ALA A 270 -6.54 7.71 -0.77
N ILE A 271 -6.31 8.75 -0.01
CA ILE A 271 -5.01 9.35 0.30
C ILE A 271 -4.36 10.07 -0.90
N LEU A 272 -4.25 9.42 -2.06
CA LEU A 272 -3.42 9.87 -3.19
C LEU A 272 -4.18 10.72 -4.23
N GLY A 273 -5.49 10.50 -4.36
CA GLY A 273 -6.30 11.15 -5.40
C GLY A 273 -6.42 12.66 -5.19
N GLU A 274 -6.36 13.44 -6.26
CA GLU A 274 -6.43 14.91 -6.20
C GLU A 274 -7.76 15.45 -5.66
N GLU A 275 -8.87 14.70 -5.83
CA GLU A 275 -10.19 15.11 -5.33
C GLU A 275 -10.38 14.83 -3.82
N VAL A 276 -9.56 13.95 -3.19
CA VAL A 276 -9.80 13.52 -1.80
C VAL A 276 -9.45 14.56 -0.74
N THR A 277 -8.59 15.52 -1.08
CA THR A 277 -8.20 16.64 -0.21
C THR A 277 -8.78 17.97 -0.69
N SER A 278 -9.66 17.95 -1.71
CA SER A 278 -10.33 19.13 -2.28
C SER A 278 -11.73 19.32 -1.69
N HIS A 279 -12.04 20.50 -1.20
CA HIS A 279 -13.30 20.83 -0.53
C HIS A 279 -13.97 22.05 -1.15
N GLU A 280 -15.18 21.90 -1.70
CA GLU A 280 -15.98 22.99 -2.25
C GLU A 280 -17.24 23.28 -1.43
N ALA A 281 -17.77 22.29 -0.68
CA ALA A 281 -19.04 22.46 0.05
C ALA A 281 -19.00 23.66 1.02
N GLY A 282 -19.91 24.62 0.85
CA GLY A 282 -19.84 25.92 1.52
C GLY A 282 -19.83 25.90 3.05
N ILE A 283 -20.42 24.86 3.69
CA ILE A 283 -20.33 24.68 5.14
C ILE A 283 -18.95 24.18 5.55
N HIS A 284 -18.32 23.32 4.75
CA HIS A 284 -16.99 22.77 4.99
C HIS A 284 -15.94 23.87 4.82
N THR A 285 -15.88 24.50 3.63
CA THR A 285 -14.89 25.54 3.34
C THR A 285 -14.98 26.71 4.33
N ALA A 286 -16.19 27.12 4.72
CA ALA A 286 -16.36 28.17 5.73
C ALA A 286 -15.75 27.81 7.10
N ALA A 287 -15.87 26.56 7.54
CA ALA A 287 -15.29 26.12 8.81
C ALA A 287 -13.78 25.87 8.68
N MET A 288 -13.34 25.22 7.60
CA MET A 288 -11.97 24.84 7.36
C MET A 288 -11.03 26.05 7.11
N LEU A 289 -11.57 27.19 6.69
CA LEU A 289 -10.80 28.44 6.65
C LEU A 289 -10.21 28.80 8.04
N ASP A 290 -10.87 28.44 9.14
CA ASP A 290 -10.39 28.72 10.50
C ASP A 290 -9.78 27.47 11.15
N GLU A 291 -10.42 26.32 10.99
CA GLU A 291 -10.03 25.06 11.63
C GLU A 291 -10.28 23.88 10.69
N PRO A 292 -9.26 23.47 9.91
CA PRO A 292 -9.40 22.39 8.94
C PRO A 292 -9.82 21.03 9.54
N SER A 293 -9.35 20.72 10.75
CA SER A 293 -9.58 19.42 11.40
C SER A 293 -11.06 19.05 11.61
N VAL A 294 -11.97 20.03 11.49
CA VAL A 294 -13.42 19.78 11.64
C VAL A 294 -14.03 18.96 10.50
N PHE A 295 -13.36 18.88 9.34
CA PHE A 295 -13.83 18.14 8.16
C PHE A 295 -12.75 17.31 7.48
N GLU A 296 -11.57 17.17 8.09
CA GLU A 296 -10.48 16.31 7.62
C GLU A 296 -10.20 15.21 8.62
N PRO A 297 -9.94 13.98 8.16
CA PRO A 297 -9.54 12.88 9.04
C PRO A 297 -8.09 13.05 9.55
N PHE A 298 -7.24 13.77 8.80
CA PHE A 298 -5.84 14.07 9.10
C PHE A 298 -5.42 15.32 8.34
N ASP A 299 -4.30 15.96 8.74
CA ASP A 299 -3.68 17.01 7.95
C ASP A 299 -2.88 16.40 6.78
N PRO A 300 -3.27 16.64 5.51
CA PRO A 300 -2.54 16.11 4.36
C PRO A 300 -1.04 16.48 4.36
N ALA A 301 -0.68 17.62 4.93
CA ALA A 301 0.71 18.06 4.99
C ALA A 301 1.60 17.14 5.84
N THR A 302 1.05 16.41 6.79
CA THR A 302 1.77 15.39 7.57
C THR A 302 2.36 14.30 6.65
N PHE A 303 1.65 13.98 5.57
CA PHE A 303 2.02 12.94 4.61
C PHE A 303 2.57 13.50 3.29
N GLY A 304 3.03 14.77 3.28
CA GLY A 304 3.57 15.44 2.10
C GLY A 304 2.53 15.91 1.08
N GLY A 305 1.24 15.81 1.41
CA GLY A 305 0.13 16.22 0.56
C GLY A 305 -0.27 17.68 0.78
N ARG A 306 -1.35 18.10 0.11
CA ARG A 306 -1.88 19.46 0.20
C ARG A 306 -3.40 19.42 0.35
N ARG A 307 -3.91 20.36 1.15
CA ARG A 307 -5.33 20.69 1.22
C ARG A 307 -5.66 21.69 0.15
N GLU A 308 -6.79 21.50 -0.52
CA GLU A 308 -7.32 22.44 -1.47
C GLU A 308 -8.73 22.88 -1.07
N LEU A 309 -8.91 24.16 -0.81
CA LEU A 309 -10.22 24.78 -0.59
C LEU A 309 -10.64 25.49 -1.87
N VAL A 310 -11.75 25.02 -2.44
CA VAL A 310 -12.29 25.51 -3.71
C VAL A 310 -13.52 26.38 -3.44
N PHE A 311 -13.61 27.51 -4.12
CA PHE A 311 -14.69 28.48 -3.99
C PHE A 311 -15.32 28.73 -5.35
N GLY A 312 -16.65 28.55 -5.42
CA GLY A 312 -17.41 28.69 -6.65
C GLY A 312 -18.91 28.75 -6.36
N GLU A 313 -19.70 28.11 -7.20
CA GLU A 313 -21.17 28.05 -7.06
C GLU A 313 -21.60 27.43 -5.71
N GLY A 314 -20.82 26.49 -5.18
CA GLY A 314 -21.05 25.81 -3.89
C GLY A 314 -20.73 26.67 -2.66
N THR A 315 -20.09 27.84 -2.81
CA THR A 315 -19.69 28.69 -1.70
C THR A 315 -20.89 29.29 -0.97
N GLY A 316 -20.90 29.10 0.35
CA GLY A 316 -21.97 29.66 1.21
C GLY A 316 -21.64 31.07 1.73
N ARG A 317 -22.65 31.75 2.31
CA ARG A 317 -22.50 33.10 2.92
C ARG A 317 -21.40 33.15 3.98
N GLY A 318 -21.18 32.05 4.74
CA GLY A 318 -20.15 31.96 5.76
C GLY A 318 -18.74 32.01 5.16
N GLY A 319 -18.49 31.27 4.08
CA GLY A 319 -17.21 31.30 3.34
C GLY A 319 -16.95 32.67 2.74
N ALA A 320 -17.96 33.26 2.07
CA ALA A 320 -17.84 34.59 1.48
C ALA A 320 -17.53 35.67 2.54
N ARG A 321 -18.13 35.61 3.74
CA ARG A 321 -17.79 36.53 4.85
C ARG A 321 -16.31 36.43 5.24
N LYS A 322 -15.84 35.20 5.43
CA LYS A 322 -14.44 34.95 5.83
C LYS A 322 -13.43 35.34 4.75
N LEU A 323 -13.76 35.16 3.47
CA LEU A 323 -12.94 35.65 2.37
C LEU A 323 -12.82 37.17 2.37
N LEU A 324 -13.93 37.90 2.57
CA LEU A 324 -13.92 39.37 2.71
C LEU A 324 -13.12 39.82 3.93
N GLU A 325 -13.26 39.14 5.08
CA GLU A 325 -12.44 39.43 6.28
C GLU A 325 -10.96 39.20 6.04
N ARG A 326 -10.59 38.12 5.35
CA ARG A 326 -9.18 37.83 4.96
C ARG A 326 -8.62 38.84 3.97
N ALA A 327 -9.45 39.36 3.08
CA ALA A 327 -9.10 40.44 2.18
C ALA A 327 -8.99 41.83 2.91
N GLY A 328 -9.25 41.87 4.22
CA GLY A 328 -9.12 43.07 5.06
C GLY A 328 -10.35 43.94 5.12
N GLY A 329 -11.52 43.47 4.65
CA GLY A 329 -12.78 44.21 4.66
C GLY A 329 -13.75 43.84 5.77
N GLU A 330 -14.75 44.67 6.00
CA GLU A 330 -15.88 44.36 6.88
C GLU A 330 -17.02 43.75 6.04
N PRO A 331 -17.45 42.49 6.32
CA PRO A 331 -18.37 41.75 5.44
C PRO A 331 -19.83 42.20 5.62
N THR A 332 -20.27 43.19 4.87
CA THR A 332 -21.69 43.58 4.80
C THR A 332 -22.49 42.57 3.99
N ASP A 333 -23.84 42.50 4.19
CA ASP A 333 -24.67 41.59 3.45
C ASP A 333 -24.67 41.85 1.93
N GLU A 334 -24.46 43.11 1.52
CA GLU A 334 -24.33 43.52 0.12
C GLU A 334 -23.04 42.99 -0.51
N LEU A 335 -21.87 43.19 0.16
CA LEU A 335 -20.59 42.68 -0.29
C LEU A 335 -20.57 41.16 -0.35
N VAL A 336 -21.16 40.47 0.66
CA VAL A 336 -21.30 39.03 0.67
C VAL A 336 -22.11 38.51 -0.53
N SER A 337 -23.23 39.20 -0.86
CA SER A 337 -24.04 38.78 -2.01
C SER A 337 -23.30 39.00 -3.33
N ARG A 338 -22.61 40.12 -3.48
CA ARG A 338 -21.80 40.44 -4.66
C ARG A 338 -20.65 39.45 -4.85
N LEU A 339 -19.95 39.12 -3.77
CA LEU A 339 -18.88 38.10 -3.83
C LEU A 339 -19.40 36.74 -4.23
N LEU A 340 -20.55 36.30 -3.70
CA LEU A 340 -21.17 35.05 -4.10
C LEU A 340 -21.56 35.01 -5.58
N ASP A 341 -22.08 36.11 -6.11
CA ASP A 341 -22.42 36.21 -7.55
C ASP A 341 -21.16 36.12 -8.42
N ARG A 342 -20.04 36.75 -7.98
CA ARG A 342 -18.76 36.70 -8.67
C ARG A 342 -18.16 35.28 -8.60
N LEU A 343 -18.12 34.65 -7.43
CA LEU A 343 -17.60 33.28 -7.25
C LEU A 343 -18.40 32.27 -8.09
N ALA A 344 -19.71 32.42 -8.18
CA ALA A 344 -20.54 31.54 -9.04
C ALA A 344 -20.26 31.74 -10.54
N ALA A 345 -19.85 32.93 -10.95
CA ALA A 345 -19.59 33.25 -12.36
C ALA A 345 -18.14 32.93 -12.81
N GLU A 346 -17.17 33.09 -11.91
CA GLU A 346 -15.73 33.03 -12.21
C GLU A 346 -15.07 31.73 -11.65
N GLY A 347 -15.72 31.06 -10.67
CA GLY A 347 -15.16 29.85 -10.09
C GLY A 347 -15.25 28.60 -11.01
N PRO A 348 -14.61 27.49 -10.61
CA PRO A 348 -13.96 27.29 -9.32
C PRO A 348 -12.61 28.05 -9.16
N LEU A 349 -12.38 28.63 -8.01
CA LEU A 349 -11.16 29.37 -7.64
C LEU A 349 -10.53 28.72 -6.41
N ASP A 350 -9.19 28.70 -6.31
CA ASP A 350 -8.51 28.35 -5.08
C ASP A 350 -8.67 29.42 -4.00
N GLN A 351 -8.15 29.16 -2.78
CA GLN A 351 -8.27 30.09 -1.65
C GLN A 351 -7.57 31.43 -1.93
N THR A 352 -6.46 31.46 -2.64
CA THR A 352 -5.70 32.67 -2.96
C THR A 352 -6.48 33.52 -3.97
N GLU A 353 -6.89 32.93 -5.06
CA GLU A 353 -7.69 33.55 -6.11
C GLU A 353 -9.03 34.09 -5.58
N ALA A 354 -9.71 33.29 -4.74
CA ALA A 354 -10.96 33.69 -4.12
C ALA A 354 -10.77 34.87 -3.11
N THR A 355 -9.63 34.92 -2.42
CA THR A 355 -9.32 36.02 -1.52
C THR A 355 -8.97 37.32 -2.31
N GLU A 356 -8.25 37.18 -3.43
CA GLU A 356 -8.00 38.28 -4.36
C GLU A 356 -9.30 38.85 -4.94
N LEU A 357 -10.19 37.95 -5.41
CA LEU A 357 -11.52 38.35 -5.88
C LEU A 357 -12.34 39.08 -4.80
N ALA A 358 -12.24 38.62 -3.54
CA ALA A 358 -12.88 39.33 -2.42
C ALA A 358 -12.29 40.72 -2.21
N GLY A 359 -10.99 40.91 -2.43
CA GLY A 359 -10.31 42.21 -2.44
C GLY A 359 -10.86 43.18 -3.52
N ASP A 360 -11.02 42.66 -4.74
CA ASP A 360 -11.62 43.42 -5.85
C ASP A 360 -13.05 43.88 -5.53
N VAL A 361 -13.84 43.00 -4.92
CA VAL A 361 -15.23 43.32 -4.49
C VAL A 361 -15.26 44.43 -3.41
N LEU A 362 -14.22 44.54 -2.57
CA LEU A 362 -14.10 45.60 -1.56
C LEU A 362 -13.75 46.97 -2.17
N GLU A 363 -13.05 46.99 -3.32
CA GLU A 363 -12.63 48.23 -3.99
C GLU A 363 -13.70 48.81 -4.91
N GLU A 364 -14.70 48.03 -5.35
CA GLU A 364 -15.86 48.43 -6.16
C GLU A 364 -16.95 49.14 -5.33
#